data_d4b8bac3a1d5ccaef4c0524cec2a5ec9
#
_entry.id   d4b8bac3a1d5ccaef4c0524cec2a5ec9
#
_cell.length_a   1.000
_cell.length_b   1.000
_cell.length_c   1.000
_cell.angle_alpha   90.00
_cell.angle_beta   90.00
_cell.angle_gamma   90.00
#
_symmetry.space_group_name_H-M   'P 1'
#
loop_
_entity.id
_entity.type
_entity.pdbx_description
1 polymer ?
#
loop_
_entity_poly.entity_id
_entity_poly.type
_entity_poly.pdbx_seq_one_letter_code
_entity_poly.pdbx_strand_id
1 'polypeptide(L)'
;MGKYVLRRLLMTILVVLVASVVVFTLVYFVPGDPVKILMSPESTVAELEAKRHSLGLDRPYLVQLGNFLYNAYIKFDLGTSWIRGTSVVEGLAERLPYTFQLGVLAILVSSLIGIPLGINAAVHQNCWQDRVCMLIGMVCTSVPDFWIALLMIVLFSQKLNWLPAFGVGGITYLIMPVIAASLKSIGTLARQTRSSMLEVIRSDYVTTARAKGLKERSVIYKHMLPNALIPIITVIGGSFSGIIAGTVVIEQVFSRPGVGTYLTQAITNRDFPIIRGCVIILAIFTSVMMLLVDLAYAVVDPRIKAQYAGQSRKRSHKHGGNPHHRHHHHHDHGGHDHHDHCEESEKGERKDG
;
A
#
# COMPACT_ATOMS: atom_id res chain seq x y z
N MET A 1 17.74 -6.59 -13.42
CA MET A 1 17.13 -6.92 -12.14
C MET A 1 17.80 -6.19 -10.97
N GLY A 2 19.11 -6.32 -10.72
CA GLY A 2 19.77 -5.68 -9.57
C GLY A 2 19.53 -4.17 -9.44
N LYS A 3 19.62 -3.41 -10.52
CA LYS A 3 19.36 -1.95 -10.50
C LYS A 3 17.92 -1.60 -10.14
N TYR A 4 16.95 -2.42 -10.55
CA TYR A 4 15.53 -2.24 -10.19
C TYR A 4 15.32 -2.47 -8.69
N VAL A 5 15.81 -3.61 -8.19
CA VAL A 5 15.73 -3.98 -6.77
C VAL A 5 16.41 -2.92 -5.90
N LEU A 6 17.62 -2.49 -6.27
CA LEU A 6 18.36 -1.44 -5.55
C LEU A 6 17.58 -0.12 -5.51
N ARG A 7 17.00 0.31 -6.65
CA ARG A 7 16.20 1.53 -6.70
C ARG A 7 14.96 1.42 -5.81
N ARG A 8 14.27 0.27 -5.81
CA ARG A 8 13.11 0.03 -4.95
C ARG A 8 13.50 0.02 -3.48
N LEU A 9 14.62 -0.63 -3.14
CA LEU A 9 15.16 -0.62 -1.77
C LEU A 9 15.49 0.80 -1.30
N LEU A 10 16.15 1.60 -2.12
CA LEU A 10 16.45 3.01 -1.80
C LEU A 10 15.17 3.83 -1.59
N MET A 11 14.13 3.62 -2.42
CA MET A 11 12.84 4.28 -2.24
C MET A 11 12.14 3.83 -0.95
N THR A 12 12.20 2.55 -0.61
CA THR A 12 11.68 2.01 0.67
C THR A 12 12.35 2.69 1.87
N ILE A 13 13.69 2.78 1.85
CA ILE A 13 14.45 3.46 2.91
C ILE A 13 14.06 4.94 3.01
N LEU A 14 13.91 5.61 1.88
CA LEU A 14 13.50 7.02 1.84
C LEU A 14 12.10 7.22 2.42
N VAL A 15 11.14 6.36 2.06
CA VAL A 15 9.76 6.42 2.59
C VAL A 15 9.74 6.24 4.10
N VAL A 16 10.47 5.26 4.62
CA VAL A 16 10.55 5.00 6.07
C VAL A 16 11.21 6.17 6.80
N LEU A 17 12.27 6.75 6.23
CA LEU A 17 12.94 7.90 6.81
C LEU A 17 12.03 9.14 6.83
N VAL A 18 11.32 9.42 5.74
CA VAL A 18 10.35 10.51 5.67
C VAL A 18 9.22 10.30 6.68
N ALA A 19 8.67 9.09 6.78
CA ALA A 19 7.65 8.76 7.78
C ALA A 19 8.15 9.01 9.22
N SER A 20 9.42 8.68 9.49
CA SER A 20 10.04 8.90 10.81
C SER A 20 10.19 10.40 11.14
N VAL A 21 10.61 11.19 10.16
CA VAL A 21 10.69 12.66 10.32
C VAL A 21 9.30 13.25 10.54
N VAL A 22 8.32 12.81 9.77
CA VAL A 22 6.93 13.29 9.88
C VAL A 22 6.34 12.95 11.25
N VAL A 23 6.44 11.69 11.70
CA VAL A 23 5.89 11.31 13.02
C VAL A 23 6.60 12.02 14.16
N PHE A 24 7.92 12.18 14.07
CA PHE A 24 8.67 12.93 15.07
C PHE A 24 8.19 14.39 15.14
N THR A 25 8.04 15.03 13.98
CA THR A 25 7.57 16.42 13.86
C THR A 25 6.16 16.57 14.40
N LEU A 26 5.24 15.69 14.00
CA LEU A 26 3.87 15.72 14.49
C LEU A 26 3.82 15.59 16.02
N VAL A 27 4.54 14.63 16.58
CA VAL A 27 4.60 14.41 18.03
C VAL A 27 5.24 15.60 18.76
N TYR A 28 6.26 16.24 18.16
CA TYR A 28 6.91 17.42 18.75
C TYR A 28 5.95 18.61 18.87
N PHE A 29 5.07 18.82 17.89
CA PHE A 29 4.12 19.92 17.87
C PHE A 29 2.77 19.60 18.54
N VAL A 30 2.59 18.40 19.10
CA VAL A 30 1.36 18.07 19.86
C VAL A 30 1.25 19.01 21.06
N PRO A 31 0.13 19.72 21.24
CA PRO A 31 -0.05 20.62 22.37
C PRO A 31 -0.09 19.88 23.70
N GLY A 32 0.59 20.41 24.69
CA GLY A 32 0.71 19.88 26.06
C GLY A 32 2.14 19.50 26.40
N ASP A 33 2.47 19.66 27.68
CA ASP A 33 3.80 19.32 28.22
C ASP A 33 3.80 17.83 28.63
N PRO A 34 4.56 16.97 27.93
CA PRO A 34 4.62 15.54 28.28
C PRO A 34 5.17 15.32 29.67
N VAL A 35 6.05 16.19 30.17
CA VAL A 35 6.63 16.06 31.51
C VAL A 35 5.57 16.24 32.59
N LYS A 36 4.62 17.15 32.40
CA LYS A 36 3.50 17.36 33.35
C LYS A 36 2.55 16.17 33.42
N ILE A 37 2.47 15.36 32.36
CA ILE A 37 1.64 14.16 32.35
C ILE A 37 2.34 12.99 33.05
N LEU A 38 3.66 12.96 32.98
CA LEU A 38 4.50 11.92 33.58
C LEU A 38 4.73 12.12 35.08
N MET A 39 4.59 13.33 35.57
CA MET A 39 4.87 13.71 36.95
C MET A 39 3.57 13.95 37.72
N SER A 40 3.64 13.85 39.04
CA SER A 40 2.52 14.17 39.91
C SER A 40 2.11 15.65 39.77
N PRO A 41 0.82 15.99 39.92
CA PRO A 41 0.36 17.38 39.92
C PRO A 41 1.02 18.24 40.99
N GLU A 42 1.56 17.63 42.04
CA GLU A 42 2.24 18.30 43.15
C GLU A 42 3.73 18.51 42.89
N SER A 43 4.26 18.08 41.75
CA SER A 43 5.72 18.16 41.48
C SER A 43 6.16 19.63 41.36
N THR A 44 7.32 19.91 41.94
CA THR A 44 7.92 21.23 41.91
C THR A 44 8.45 21.59 40.50
N VAL A 45 8.58 22.89 40.22
CA VAL A 45 9.14 23.36 38.94
C VAL A 45 10.53 22.80 38.69
N ALA A 46 11.37 22.70 39.73
CA ALA A 46 12.71 22.14 39.64
C ALA A 46 12.72 20.65 39.26
N GLU A 47 11.81 19.85 39.78
CA GLU A 47 11.65 18.44 39.41
C GLU A 47 11.17 18.28 37.96
N LEU A 48 10.24 19.14 37.50
CA LEU A 48 9.78 19.15 36.12
C LEU A 48 10.91 19.48 35.14
N GLU A 49 11.75 20.48 35.47
CA GLU A 49 12.91 20.85 34.63
C GLU A 49 13.99 19.73 34.66
N ALA A 50 14.29 19.14 35.80
CA ALA A 50 15.22 18.02 35.90
C ALA A 50 14.74 16.84 35.04
N LYS A 51 13.43 16.53 35.05
CA LYS A 51 12.84 15.47 34.23
C LYS A 51 12.91 15.82 32.75
N ARG A 52 12.62 17.09 32.39
CA ARG A 52 12.71 17.59 30.99
C ARG A 52 14.13 17.43 30.46
N HIS A 53 15.13 17.80 31.27
CA HIS A 53 16.55 17.66 30.93
C HIS A 53 16.94 16.16 30.78
N SER A 54 16.51 15.30 31.69
CA SER A 54 16.79 13.85 31.62
C SER A 54 16.21 13.18 30.37
N LEU A 55 15.07 13.67 29.86
CA LEU A 55 14.45 13.20 28.61
C LEU A 55 15.01 13.91 27.35
N GLY A 56 15.88 14.92 27.52
CA GLY A 56 16.48 15.70 26.43
C GLY A 56 15.48 16.57 25.69
N LEU A 57 14.35 16.92 26.31
CA LEU A 57 13.29 17.73 25.73
C LEU A 57 13.59 19.23 25.75
N ASP A 58 14.65 19.63 26.44
CA ASP A 58 15.20 21.00 26.49
C ASP A 58 16.08 21.33 25.28
N ARG A 59 16.45 20.34 24.46
CA ARG A 59 17.35 20.54 23.32
C ARG A 59 16.60 21.14 22.12
N PRO A 60 17.30 21.85 21.21
CA PRO A 60 16.70 22.32 19.96
C PRO A 60 16.10 21.19 19.13
N TYR A 61 15.02 21.45 18.38
CA TYR A 61 14.31 20.49 17.55
C TYR A 61 15.23 19.61 16.68
N LEU A 62 16.16 20.24 15.94
CA LEU A 62 17.08 19.50 15.04
C LEU A 62 17.99 18.53 15.78
N VAL A 63 18.41 18.88 17.01
CA VAL A 63 19.25 18.01 17.85
C VAL A 63 18.43 16.82 18.35
N GLN A 64 17.18 17.04 18.78
CA GLN A 64 16.29 15.97 19.19
C GLN A 64 15.97 15.03 18.01
N LEU A 65 15.66 15.58 16.84
CA LEU A 65 15.41 14.80 15.61
C LEU A 65 16.65 14.00 15.19
N GLY A 66 17.83 14.63 15.19
CA GLY A 66 19.08 13.95 14.84
C GLY A 66 19.40 12.78 15.78
N ASN A 67 19.25 12.99 17.10
CA ASN A 67 19.44 11.95 18.11
C ASN A 67 18.42 10.81 17.94
N PHE A 68 17.16 11.14 17.65
CA PHE A 68 16.12 10.15 17.40
C PHE A 68 16.46 9.27 16.19
N LEU A 69 16.81 9.88 15.06
CA LEU A 69 17.17 9.14 13.85
C LEU A 69 18.45 8.30 14.04
N TYR A 70 19.44 8.84 14.71
CA TYR A 70 20.67 8.11 15.03
C TYR A 70 20.40 6.88 15.91
N ASN A 71 19.63 7.06 16.98
CA ASN A 71 19.29 5.95 17.87
C ASN A 71 18.42 4.90 17.15
N ALA A 72 17.39 5.32 16.41
CA ALA A 72 16.48 4.43 15.71
C ALA A 72 17.16 3.59 14.62
N TYR A 73 18.06 4.19 13.80
CA TYR A 73 18.61 3.52 12.61
C TYR A 73 20.04 3.01 12.76
N ILE A 74 20.82 3.56 13.69
CA ILE A 74 22.21 3.11 13.89
C ILE A 74 22.29 2.20 15.12
N LYS A 75 21.60 2.55 16.21
CA LYS A 75 21.58 1.73 17.43
C LYS A 75 20.43 0.73 17.50
N PHE A 76 19.46 0.81 16.56
CA PHE A 76 18.23 0.04 16.60
C PHE A 76 17.45 0.18 17.92
N ASP A 77 17.56 1.34 18.52
CA ASP A 77 16.90 1.69 19.77
C ASP A 77 15.82 2.76 19.52
N LEU A 78 14.57 2.36 19.75
CA LEU A 78 13.40 3.24 19.62
C LEU A 78 13.08 3.97 20.95
N GLY A 79 13.92 3.77 21.96
CA GLY A 79 13.77 4.34 23.28
C GLY A 79 12.94 3.47 24.23
N THR A 80 12.63 4.04 25.37
CA THR A 80 11.83 3.42 26.42
C THR A 80 10.50 4.15 26.59
N SER A 81 9.45 3.42 26.92
CA SER A 81 8.16 3.99 27.30
C SER A 81 8.36 4.97 28.46
N TRP A 82 7.85 6.17 28.31
CA TRP A 82 7.96 7.17 29.40
C TRP A 82 7.08 6.84 30.60
N ILE A 83 6.01 6.06 30.39
CA ILE A 83 5.04 5.69 31.41
C ILE A 83 5.42 4.36 32.09
N ARG A 84 5.79 3.36 31.26
CA ARG A 84 6.04 1.99 31.75
C ARG A 84 7.52 1.71 32.04
N GLY A 85 8.44 2.52 31.50
CA GLY A 85 9.88 2.29 31.60
C GLY A 85 10.39 1.07 30.81
N THR A 86 9.53 0.41 30.03
CA THR A 86 9.87 -0.78 29.23
C THR A 86 10.41 -0.38 27.85
N SER A 87 11.25 -1.24 27.25
CA SER A 87 11.77 -1.04 25.90
C SER A 87 10.63 -1.01 24.87
N VAL A 88 10.64 0.00 23.98
CA VAL A 88 9.68 0.10 22.89
C VAL A 88 9.87 -1.04 21.89
N VAL A 89 11.12 -1.45 21.64
CA VAL A 89 11.45 -2.54 20.71
C VAL A 89 10.88 -3.87 21.21
N GLU A 90 11.03 -4.19 22.48
CA GLU A 90 10.45 -5.40 23.09
C GLU A 90 8.93 -5.39 23.00
N GLY A 91 8.31 -4.26 23.40
CA GLY A 91 6.86 -4.11 23.31
C GLY A 91 6.31 -4.24 21.90
N LEU A 92 7.05 -3.82 20.87
CA LEU A 92 6.70 -4.00 19.47
C LEU A 92 6.92 -5.46 19.00
N ALA A 93 8.03 -6.09 19.40
CA ALA A 93 8.34 -7.47 19.03
C ALA A 93 7.26 -8.46 19.49
N GLU A 94 6.70 -8.26 20.69
CA GLU A 94 5.59 -9.06 21.21
C GLU A 94 4.29 -8.90 20.41
N ARG A 95 4.03 -7.72 19.83
CA ARG A 95 2.76 -7.36 19.18
C ARG A 95 2.75 -7.49 17.68
N LEU A 96 3.92 -7.32 17.04
CA LEU A 96 4.07 -7.40 15.61
C LEU A 96 3.53 -8.70 14.99
N PRO A 97 3.73 -9.90 15.58
CA PRO A 97 3.18 -11.14 15.03
C PRO A 97 1.65 -11.13 14.90
N TYR A 98 0.92 -10.50 15.82
CA TYR A 98 -0.56 -10.45 15.77
C TYR A 98 -1.05 -9.56 14.63
N THR A 99 -0.43 -8.38 14.43
CA THR A 99 -0.75 -7.49 13.31
C THR A 99 -0.36 -8.12 11.98
N PHE A 100 0.83 -8.74 11.91
CA PHE A 100 1.30 -9.45 10.73
C PHE A 100 0.36 -10.59 10.32
N GLN A 101 0.01 -11.45 11.27
CA GLN A 101 -0.92 -12.56 11.06
C GLN A 101 -2.27 -12.08 10.51
N LEU A 102 -2.84 -11.03 11.12
CA LEU A 102 -4.11 -10.47 10.70
C LEU A 102 -4.03 -9.90 9.27
N GLY A 103 -3.00 -9.09 8.98
CA GLY A 103 -2.81 -8.47 7.67
C GLY A 103 -2.59 -9.48 6.55
N VAL A 104 -1.72 -10.48 6.77
CA VAL A 104 -1.44 -11.53 5.79
C VAL A 104 -2.66 -12.41 5.54
N LEU A 105 -3.35 -12.84 6.59
CA LEU A 105 -4.56 -13.65 6.44
C LEU A 105 -5.68 -12.88 5.74
N ALA A 106 -5.84 -11.58 6.04
CA ALA A 106 -6.85 -10.76 5.38
C ALA A 106 -6.58 -10.60 3.87
N ILE A 107 -5.31 -10.40 3.45
CA ILE A 107 -4.97 -10.32 2.02
C ILE A 107 -5.12 -11.67 1.31
N LEU A 108 -4.78 -12.78 1.97
CA LEU A 108 -4.97 -14.11 1.43
C LEU A 108 -6.45 -14.42 1.21
N VAL A 109 -7.29 -14.17 2.22
CA VAL A 109 -8.76 -14.37 2.13
C VAL A 109 -9.36 -13.46 1.07
N SER A 110 -8.95 -12.19 1.02
CA SER A 110 -9.46 -11.25 0.02
C SER A 110 -9.08 -11.66 -1.41
N SER A 111 -7.88 -12.19 -1.63
CA SER A 111 -7.43 -12.68 -2.92
C SER A 111 -8.14 -13.99 -3.30
N LEU A 112 -8.28 -14.91 -2.35
CA LEU A 112 -8.92 -16.20 -2.56
C LEU A 112 -10.41 -16.08 -2.92
N ILE A 113 -11.08 -15.06 -2.39
CA ILE A 113 -12.51 -14.82 -2.64
C ILE A 113 -12.70 -13.80 -3.77
N GLY A 114 -12.00 -12.67 -3.74
CA GLY A 114 -12.20 -11.56 -4.67
C GLY A 114 -11.81 -11.89 -6.11
N ILE A 115 -10.70 -12.62 -6.32
CA ILE A 115 -10.27 -13.00 -7.68
C ILE A 115 -11.28 -13.94 -8.35
N PRO A 116 -11.70 -15.08 -7.75
CA PRO A 116 -12.71 -15.94 -8.36
C PRO A 116 -14.06 -15.23 -8.60
N LEU A 117 -14.49 -14.37 -7.67
CA LEU A 117 -15.71 -13.57 -7.88
C LEU A 117 -15.59 -12.66 -9.10
N GLY A 118 -14.45 -11.97 -9.27
CA GLY A 118 -14.20 -11.11 -10.43
C GLY A 118 -14.10 -11.88 -11.75
N ILE A 119 -13.46 -13.07 -11.76
CA ILE A 119 -13.41 -13.95 -12.93
C ILE A 119 -14.83 -14.38 -13.30
N ASN A 120 -15.64 -14.85 -12.35
CA ASN A 120 -17.01 -15.27 -12.58
C ASN A 120 -17.86 -14.12 -13.14
N ALA A 121 -17.73 -12.91 -12.60
CA ALA A 121 -18.44 -11.73 -13.08
C ALA A 121 -18.04 -11.37 -14.53
N ALA A 122 -16.76 -11.49 -14.88
CA ALA A 122 -16.28 -11.18 -16.23
C ALA A 122 -16.75 -12.22 -17.28
N VAL A 123 -16.70 -13.50 -16.93
CA VAL A 123 -17.12 -14.60 -17.83
C VAL A 123 -18.64 -14.53 -18.11
N HIS A 124 -19.43 -14.14 -17.11
CA HIS A 124 -20.88 -13.99 -17.24
C HIS A 124 -21.30 -12.52 -17.37
N GLN A 125 -20.57 -11.75 -18.19
CA GLN A 125 -20.81 -10.32 -18.38
C GLN A 125 -22.29 -10.03 -18.70
N ASN A 126 -22.87 -9.03 -18.02
CA ASN A 126 -24.27 -8.59 -18.14
C ASN A 126 -25.32 -9.62 -17.67
N CYS A 127 -24.93 -10.80 -17.19
CA CYS A 127 -25.82 -11.77 -16.57
C CYS A 127 -26.09 -11.41 -15.10
N TRP A 128 -27.03 -12.15 -14.46
CA TRP A 128 -27.35 -11.93 -13.04
C TRP A 128 -26.15 -12.15 -12.10
N GLN A 129 -25.26 -13.11 -12.43
CA GLN A 129 -24.03 -13.38 -11.68
C GLN A 129 -23.12 -12.15 -11.63
N ASP A 130 -22.94 -11.47 -12.76
CA ASP A 130 -22.16 -10.23 -12.84
C ASP A 130 -22.78 -9.13 -11.96
N ARG A 131 -24.08 -8.92 -12.07
CA ARG A 131 -24.82 -7.90 -11.29
C ARG A 131 -24.70 -8.15 -9.79
N VAL A 132 -24.88 -9.39 -9.34
CA VAL A 132 -24.76 -9.78 -7.93
C VAL A 132 -23.33 -9.62 -7.43
N CYS A 133 -22.32 -10.07 -8.17
CA CYS A 133 -20.91 -9.89 -7.79
C CYS A 133 -20.54 -8.41 -7.65
N MET A 134 -21.03 -7.57 -8.58
CA MET A 134 -20.76 -6.14 -8.54
C MET A 134 -21.50 -5.46 -7.38
N LEU A 135 -22.75 -5.85 -7.10
CA LEU A 135 -23.49 -5.36 -5.95
C LEU A 135 -22.81 -5.72 -4.62
N ILE A 136 -22.40 -6.98 -4.45
CA ILE A 136 -21.63 -7.43 -3.28
C ILE A 136 -20.35 -6.61 -3.15
N GLY A 137 -19.60 -6.47 -4.24
CA GLY A 137 -18.37 -5.68 -4.26
C GLY A 137 -18.58 -4.22 -3.87
N MET A 138 -19.69 -3.61 -4.28
CA MET A 138 -20.08 -2.24 -3.91
C MET A 138 -20.41 -2.16 -2.42
N VAL A 139 -21.25 -3.06 -1.91
CA VAL A 139 -21.61 -3.11 -0.48
C VAL A 139 -20.37 -3.30 0.39
N CYS A 140 -19.52 -4.26 0.05
CA CYS A 140 -18.29 -4.52 0.81
C CYS A 140 -17.34 -3.31 0.88
N THR A 141 -17.33 -2.45 -0.13
CA THR A 141 -16.45 -1.26 -0.14
C THR A 141 -17.09 -0.02 0.47
N SER A 142 -18.42 0.03 0.56
CA SER A 142 -19.15 1.19 1.07
C SER A 142 -19.33 1.14 2.58
N VAL A 143 -19.33 -0.05 3.18
CA VAL A 143 -19.55 -0.21 4.61
C VAL A 143 -18.23 -0.06 5.37
N PRO A 144 -18.19 0.71 6.48
CA PRO A 144 -17.02 0.85 7.32
C PRO A 144 -16.61 -0.48 7.98
N ASP A 145 -15.31 -0.80 7.98
CA ASP A 145 -14.79 -2.07 8.51
C ASP A 145 -15.16 -2.30 9.98
N PHE A 146 -15.11 -1.26 10.82
CA PHE A 146 -15.48 -1.36 12.23
C PHE A 146 -16.95 -1.68 12.45
N TRP A 147 -17.84 -1.16 11.61
CA TRP A 147 -19.27 -1.43 11.72
C TRP A 147 -19.59 -2.90 11.43
N ILE A 148 -18.97 -3.45 10.38
CA ILE A 148 -19.07 -4.89 10.08
C ILE A 148 -18.50 -5.72 11.22
N ALA A 149 -17.34 -5.33 11.77
CA ALA A 149 -16.73 -6.02 12.90
C ALA A 149 -17.68 -6.10 14.11
N LEU A 150 -18.34 -4.98 14.45
CA LEU A 150 -19.33 -4.93 15.53
C LEU A 150 -20.55 -5.80 15.24
N LEU A 151 -21.08 -5.74 13.99
CA LEU A 151 -22.21 -6.60 13.59
C LEU A 151 -21.85 -8.09 13.68
N MET A 152 -20.63 -8.46 13.29
CA MET A 152 -20.16 -9.84 13.40
C MET A 152 -20.08 -10.28 14.86
N ILE A 153 -19.61 -9.44 15.78
CA ILE A 153 -19.61 -9.74 17.22
C ILE A 153 -21.03 -9.94 17.72
N VAL A 154 -21.96 -9.03 17.41
CA VAL A 154 -23.36 -9.15 17.85
C VAL A 154 -24.00 -10.41 17.30
N LEU A 155 -23.79 -10.74 16.02
CA LEU A 155 -24.44 -11.88 15.39
C LEU A 155 -23.79 -13.20 15.81
N PHE A 156 -22.49 -13.35 15.58
CA PHE A 156 -21.80 -14.64 15.72
C PHE A 156 -21.35 -14.94 17.15
N SER A 157 -21.07 -13.91 17.95
CA SER A 157 -20.64 -14.13 19.32
C SER A 157 -21.79 -14.03 20.32
N GLN A 158 -22.61 -12.97 20.26
CA GLN A 158 -23.63 -12.73 21.27
C GLN A 158 -24.93 -13.51 21.00
N LYS A 159 -25.42 -13.54 19.73
CA LYS A 159 -26.67 -14.22 19.41
C LYS A 159 -26.49 -15.71 19.14
N LEU A 160 -25.51 -16.08 18.35
CA LEU A 160 -25.31 -17.46 17.92
C LEU A 160 -24.35 -18.23 18.83
N ASN A 161 -23.51 -17.55 19.61
CA ASN A 161 -22.46 -18.15 20.45
C ASN A 161 -21.51 -19.11 19.68
N TRP A 162 -21.26 -18.84 18.40
CA TRP A 162 -20.41 -19.69 17.55
C TRP A 162 -18.94 -19.34 17.67
N LEU A 163 -18.62 -18.05 17.82
CA LEU A 163 -17.25 -17.54 17.77
C LEU A 163 -17.00 -16.60 18.97
N PRO A 164 -15.79 -16.62 19.55
CA PRO A 164 -15.43 -15.72 20.65
C PRO A 164 -15.30 -14.27 20.16
N ALA A 165 -15.84 -13.32 20.96
CA ALA A 165 -15.84 -11.89 20.61
C ALA A 165 -14.45 -11.26 20.70
N PHE A 166 -13.67 -11.56 21.74
CA PHE A 166 -12.47 -10.83 22.11
C PHE A 166 -11.30 -11.76 22.44
N GLY A 167 -10.08 -11.23 22.31
CA GLY A 167 -8.88 -11.87 22.78
C GLY A 167 -8.07 -12.58 21.70
N VAL A 168 -7.19 -13.45 22.15
CA VAL A 168 -6.26 -14.25 21.34
C VAL A 168 -6.31 -15.72 21.77
N GLY A 169 -6.17 -16.61 20.80
CA GLY A 169 -6.26 -18.06 21.03
C GLY A 169 -6.09 -18.81 19.72
N GLY A 170 -6.84 -19.89 19.59
CA GLY A 170 -6.85 -20.69 18.36
C GLY A 170 -7.45 -19.96 17.14
N ILE A 171 -7.66 -20.72 16.08
CA ILE A 171 -8.15 -20.20 14.79
C ILE A 171 -9.53 -19.50 14.89
N THR A 172 -10.36 -19.91 15.84
CA THR A 172 -11.70 -19.33 16.06
C THR A 172 -11.67 -17.83 16.41
N TYR A 173 -10.60 -17.36 17.08
CA TYR A 173 -10.39 -15.95 17.40
C TYR A 173 -9.92 -15.11 16.19
N LEU A 174 -9.53 -15.76 15.10
CA LEU A 174 -9.06 -15.10 13.88
C LEU A 174 -10.16 -14.94 12.82
N ILE A 175 -11.19 -15.79 12.83
CA ILE A 175 -12.20 -15.85 11.78
C ILE A 175 -12.88 -14.50 11.59
N MET A 176 -13.50 -13.95 12.64
CA MET A 176 -14.21 -12.68 12.54
C MET A 176 -13.29 -11.50 12.21
N PRO A 177 -12.14 -11.29 12.90
CA PRO A 177 -11.21 -10.22 12.56
C PRO A 177 -10.69 -10.28 11.12
N VAL A 178 -10.33 -11.47 10.63
CA VAL A 178 -9.82 -11.67 9.26
C VAL A 178 -10.89 -11.37 8.22
N ILE A 179 -12.12 -11.86 8.41
CA ILE A 179 -13.23 -11.58 7.50
C ILE A 179 -13.52 -10.08 7.49
N ALA A 180 -13.65 -9.43 8.64
CA ALA A 180 -13.93 -8.00 8.73
C ALA A 180 -12.84 -7.18 8.02
N ALA A 181 -11.56 -7.49 8.24
CA ALA A 181 -10.43 -6.80 7.59
C ALA A 181 -10.34 -7.06 6.07
N SER A 182 -10.87 -8.19 5.57
CA SER A 182 -10.78 -8.60 4.18
C SER A 182 -11.89 -8.05 3.28
N LEU A 183 -13.06 -7.72 3.81
CA LEU A 183 -14.28 -7.45 3.02
C LEU A 183 -14.10 -6.32 2.00
N LYS A 184 -13.54 -5.19 2.41
CA LYS A 184 -13.27 -4.06 1.52
C LYS A 184 -12.34 -4.43 0.38
N SER A 185 -11.31 -5.22 0.69
CA SER A 185 -10.34 -5.71 -0.30
C SER A 185 -10.95 -6.76 -1.23
N ILE A 186 -11.85 -7.61 -0.74
CA ILE A 186 -12.63 -8.56 -1.58
C ILE A 186 -13.40 -7.79 -2.66
N GLY A 187 -14.15 -6.76 -2.27
CA GLY A 187 -14.91 -5.94 -3.20
C GLY A 187 -14.03 -5.20 -4.23
N THR A 188 -12.90 -4.68 -3.78
CA THR A 188 -11.94 -3.98 -4.67
C THR A 188 -11.30 -4.95 -5.66
N LEU A 189 -10.81 -6.11 -5.18
CA LEU A 189 -10.19 -7.14 -6.03
C LEU A 189 -11.19 -7.75 -7.00
N ALA A 190 -12.43 -8.00 -6.59
CA ALA A 190 -13.47 -8.52 -7.48
C ALA A 190 -13.73 -7.56 -8.65
N ARG A 191 -13.88 -6.26 -8.40
CA ARG A 191 -14.08 -5.26 -9.45
C ARG A 191 -12.87 -5.13 -10.36
N GLN A 192 -11.66 -5.07 -9.79
CA GLN A 192 -10.44 -4.97 -10.59
C GLN A 192 -10.23 -6.21 -11.45
N THR A 193 -10.41 -7.40 -10.87
CA THR A 193 -10.29 -8.66 -11.61
C THR A 193 -11.29 -8.72 -12.75
N ARG A 194 -12.55 -8.32 -12.52
CA ARG A 194 -13.56 -8.23 -13.58
C ARG A 194 -13.11 -7.29 -14.70
N SER A 195 -12.66 -6.09 -14.38
CA SER A 195 -12.20 -5.11 -15.39
C SER A 195 -11.04 -5.65 -16.20
N SER A 196 -10.01 -6.18 -15.56
CA SER A 196 -8.83 -6.73 -16.23
C SER A 196 -9.16 -7.95 -17.09
N MET A 197 -10.07 -8.81 -16.63
CA MET A 197 -10.52 -9.98 -17.40
C MET A 197 -11.33 -9.55 -18.65
N LEU A 198 -12.17 -8.51 -18.55
CA LEU A 198 -12.94 -8.00 -19.69
C LEU A 198 -12.06 -7.37 -20.77
N GLU A 199 -10.96 -6.73 -20.42
CA GLU A 199 -9.97 -6.26 -21.39
C GLU A 199 -9.32 -7.41 -22.13
N VAL A 200 -8.95 -8.46 -21.42
CA VAL A 200 -8.28 -9.63 -21.99
C VAL A 200 -9.22 -10.48 -22.85
N ILE A 201 -10.49 -10.66 -22.46
CA ILE A 201 -11.45 -11.52 -23.15
C ILE A 201 -11.69 -11.10 -24.61
N ARG A 202 -11.46 -9.82 -24.92
CA ARG A 202 -11.63 -9.23 -26.26
C ARG A 202 -10.39 -9.31 -27.14
N SER A 203 -9.30 -9.89 -26.65
CA SER A 203 -8.03 -9.95 -27.37
C SER A 203 -8.03 -11.10 -28.40
N ASP A 204 -7.32 -10.89 -29.53
CA ASP A 204 -7.27 -11.82 -30.66
C ASP A 204 -6.73 -13.20 -30.31
N TYR A 205 -5.79 -13.29 -29.35
CA TYR A 205 -5.24 -14.57 -28.93
C TYR A 205 -6.25 -15.42 -28.16
N VAL A 206 -7.22 -14.81 -27.47
CA VAL A 206 -8.32 -15.52 -26.80
C VAL A 206 -9.28 -16.09 -27.84
N THR A 207 -9.63 -15.29 -28.85
CA THR A 207 -10.45 -15.74 -29.98
C THR A 207 -9.78 -16.89 -30.73
N THR A 208 -8.48 -16.80 -30.98
CA THR A 208 -7.69 -17.87 -31.59
C THR A 208 -7.67 -19.13 -30.73
N ALA A 209 -7.55 -19.01 -29.42
CA ALA A 209 -7.58 -20.16 -28.53
C ALA A 209 -8.93 -20.88 -28.55
N ARG A 210 -10.03 -20.14 -28.61
CA ARG A 210 -11.39 -20.69 -28.78
C ARG A 210 -11.58 -21.35 -30.14
N ALA A 211 -11.09 -20.72 -31.21
CA ALA A 211 -11.14 -21.29 -32.55
C ALA A 211 -10.37 -22.61 -32.70
N LYS A 212 -9.32 -22.81 -31.90
CA LYS A 212 -8.59 -24.09 -31.80
C LYS A 212 -9.34 -25.18 -31.01
N GLY A 213 -10.55 -24.92 -30.55
CA GLY A 213 -11.38 -25.89 -29.82
C GLY A 213 -10.94 -26.15 -28.38
N LEU A 214 -10.17 -25.25 -27.77
CA LEU A 214 -9.78 -25.41 -26.38
C LEU A 214 -11.00 -25.28 -25.45
N LYS A 215 -11.04 -26.11 -24.38
CA LYS A 215 -12.08 -26.03 -23.35
C LYS A 215 -12.07 -24.64 -22.70
N GLU A 216 -13.24 -24.03 -22.51
CA GLU A 216 -13.40 -22.67 -21.98
C GLU A 216 -12.65 -22.47 -20.64
N ARG A 217 -12.66 -23.46 -19.77
CA ARG A 217 -11.89 -23.44 -18.52
C ARG A 217 -10.37 -23.29 -18.77
N SER A 218 -9.84 -23.94 -19.81
CA SER A 218 -8.44 -23.80 -20.19
C SER A 218 -8.15 -22.41 -20.76
N VAL A 219 -9.07 -21.87 -21.57
CA VAL A 219 -8.96 -20.52 -22.10
C VAL A 219 -8.91 -19.50 -20.96
N ILE A 220 -9.81 -19.59 -19.98
CA ILE A 220 -9.88 -18.68 -18.83
C ILE A 220 -8.60 -18.75 -17.98
N TYR A 221 -8.24 -19.94 -17.48
CA TYR A 221 -7.17 -20.06 -16.47
C TYR A 221 -5.76 -20.10 -17.06
N LYS A 222 -5.56 -20.58 -18.30
CA LYS A 222 -4.23 -20.68 -18.91
C LYS A 222 -3.89 -19.54 -19.88
N HIS A 223 -4.90 -18.93 -20.50
CA HIS A 223 -4.67 -17.91 -21.53
C HIS A 223 -5.10 -16.50 -21.10
N MET A 224 -6.25 -16.36 -20.41
CA MET A 224 -6.75 -15.06 -20.00
C MET A 224 -6.16 -14.61 -18.66
N LEU A 225 -6.30 -15.42 -17.61
CA LEU A 225 -5.93 -15.05 -16.25
C LEU A 225 -4.46 -14.62 -16.11
N PRO A 226 -3.44 -15.29 -16.69
CA PRO A 226 -2.06 -14.87 -16.56
C PRO A 226 -1.80 -13.44 -17.06
N ASN A 227 -2.49 -13.03 -18.12
CA ASN A 227 -2.39 -11.67 -18.67
C ASN A 227 -3.19 -10.65 -17.85
N ALA A 228 -4.31 -11.05 -17.27
CA ALA A 228 -5.11 -10.21 -16.37
C ALA A 228 -4.50 -10.07 -14.98
N LEU A 229 -3.57 -10.97 -14.58
CA LEU A 229 -2.94 -10.92 -13.25
C LEU A 229 -2.07 -9.67 -13.03
N ILE A 230 -1.50 -9.08 -14.06
CA ILE A 230 -0.58 -7.93 -13.93
C ILE A 230 -1.25 -6.77 -13.18
N PRO A 231 -2.40 -6.21 -13.60
CA PRO A 231 -3.08 -5.16 -12.83
C PRO A 231 -3.63 -5.67 -11.49
N ILE A 232 -4.04 -6.94 -11.40
CA ILE A 232 -4.57 -7.53 -10.16
C ILE A 232 -3.51 -7.57 -9.06
N ILE A 233 -2.26 -7.98 -9.36
CA ILE A 233 -1.14 -7.99 -8.41
C ILE A 233 -0.84 -6.58 -7.89
N THR A 234 -0.92 -5.56 -8.75
CA THR A 234 -0.74 -4.16 -8.35
C THR A 234 -1.79 -3.73 -7.32
N VAL A 235 -3.05 -4.14 -7.53
CA VAL A 235 -4.14 -3.85 -6.59
C VAL A 235 -4.00 -4.64 -5.29
N ILE A 236 -3.53 -5.88 -5.34
CA ILE A 236 -3.20 -6.67 -4.12
C ILE A 236 -2.20 -5.89 -3.25
N GLY A 237 -1.14 -5.35 -3.86
CA GLY A 237 -0.15 -4.55 -3.15
C GLY A 237 -0.73 -3.29 -2.51
N GLY A 238 -1.53 -2.54 -3.26
CA GLY A 238 -2.23 -1.36 -2.73
C GLY A 238 -3.21 -1.70 -1.62
N SER A 239 -3.96 -2.81 -1.77
CA SER A 239 -4.90 -3.31 -0.76
C SER A 239 -4.20 -3.69 0.53
N PHE A 240 -2.97 -4.21 0.47
CA PHE A 240 -2.21 -4.55 1.66
C PHE A 240 -1.95 -3.33 2.55
N SER A 241 -1.54 -2.21 1.96
CA SER A 241 -1.35 -0.95 2.71
C SER A 241 -2.66 -0.48 3.37
N GLY A 242 -3.78 -0.58 2.65
CA GLY A 242 -5.10 -0.26 3.19
C GLY A 242 -5.53 -1.19 4.33
N ILE A 243 -5.25 -2.50 4.22
CA ILE A 243 -5.53 -3.48 5.27
C ILE A 243 -4.73 -3.13 6.53
N ILE A 244 -3.42 -2.86 6.42
CA ILE A 244 -2.59 -2.50 7.58
C ILE A 244 -3.12 -1.26 8.30
N ALA A 245 -3.53 -0.23 7.56
CA ALA A 245 -4.17 0.94 8.16
C ALA A 245 -5.49 0.58 8.86
N GLY A 246 -6.30 -0.31 8.27
CA GLY A 246 -7.55 -0.80 8.83
C GLY A 246 -7.39 -1.74 10.01
N THR A 247 -6.28 -2.51 10.09
CA THR A 247 -6.06 -3.45 11.19
C THR A 247 -6.03 -2.75 12.55
N VAL A 248 -5.58 -1.51 12.63
CA VAL A 248 -5.58 -0.72 13.87
C VAL A 248 -6.98 -0.70 14.51
N VAL A 249 -8.01 -0.43 13.70
CA VAL A 249 -9.40 -0.38 14.17
C VAL A 249 -9.94 -1.78 14.49
N ILE A 250 -9.63 -2.75 13.64
CA ILE A 250 -10.06 -4.15 13.84
C ILE A 250 -9.44 -4.75 15.10
N GLU A 251 -8.14 -4.51 15.34
CA GLU A 251 -7.46 -4.94 16.56
C GLU A 251 -8.12 -4.35 17.82
N GLN A 252 -8.50 -3.07 17.75
CA GLN A 252 -9.20 -2.39 18.83
C GLN A 252 -10.57 -3.02 19.11
N VAL A 253 -11.39 -3.24 18.07
CA VAL A 253 -12.74 -3.80 18.19
C VAL A 253 -12.72 -5.21 18.76
N PHE A 254 -11.77 -6.05 18.33
CA PHE A 254 -11.64 -7.44 18.80
C PHE A 254 -10.68 -7.60 20.00
N SER A 255 -10.20 -6.49 20.58
CA SER A 255 -9.26 -6.47 21.72
C SER A 255 -8.02 -7.35 21.48
N ARG A 256 -7.48 -7.33 20.25
CA ARG A 256 -6.27 -8.08 19.89
C ARG A 256 -5.02 -7.28 20.30
N PRO A 257 -4.01 -7.91 20.91
CA PRO A 257 -2.80 -7.23 21.37
C PRO A 257 -1.82 -6.98 20.21
N GLY A 258 -2.25 -6.29 19.15
CA GLY A 258 -1.42 -5.92 18.02
C GLY A 258 -0.77 -4.54 18.17
N VAL A 259 0.02 -4.16 17.15
CA VAL A 259 0.71 -2.86 17.08
C VAL A 259 -0.29 -1.70 17.01
N GLY A 260 -1.43 -1.89 16.34
CA GLY A 260 -2.49 -0.88 16.25
C GLY A 260 -3.12 -0.56 17.60
N THR A 261 -3.46 -1.58 18.38
CA THR A 261 -3.97 -1.42 19.74
C THR A 261 -2.93 -0.75 20.65
N TYR A 262 -1.65 -1.12 20.49
CA TYR A 262 -0.54 -0.51 21.24
C TYR A 262 -0.36 0.96 20.88
N LEU A 263 -0.45 1.30 19.60
CA LEU A 263 -0.42 2.69 19.12
C LEU A 263 -1.57 3.51 19.71
N THR A 264 -2.80 2.98 19.66
CA THR A 264 -3.97 3.70 20.19
C THR A 264 -3.86 3.96 21.69
N GLN A 265 -3.41 2.95 22.45
CA GLN A 265 -3.14 3.11 23.89
C GLN A 265 -2.04 4.17 24.15
N ALA A 266 -0.97 4.15 23.34
CA ALA A 266 0.11 5.13 23.45
C ALA A 266 -0.36 6.55 23.15
N ILE A 267 -1.24 6.74 22.15
CA ILE A 267 -1.82 8.04 21.83
C ILE A 267 -2.67 8.54 23.01
N THR A 268 -3.55 7.69 23.54
CA THR A 268 -4.41 8.03 24.68
C THR A 268 -3.59 8.43 25.90
N ASN A 269 -2.50 7.71 26.15
CA ASN A 269 -1.61 7.93 27.28
C ASN A 269 -0.50 8.96 26.99
N ARG A 270 -0.41 9.48 25.77
CA ARG A 270 0.64 10.41 25.32
C ARG A 270 2.07 9.86 25.50
N ASP A 271 2.25 8.57 25.30
CA ASP A 271 3.57 7.92 25.37
C ASP A 271 4.29 8.06 24.03
N PHE A 272 4.97 9.16 23.84
CA PHE A 272 5.57 9.57 22.57
C PHE A 272 6.61 8.61 22.01
N PRO A 273 7.51 7.98 22.79
CA PRO A 273 8.41 6.97 22.27
C PRO A 273 7.67 5.79 21.63
N ILE A 274 6.60 5.28 22.26
CA ILE A 274 5.80 4.19 21.70
C ILE A 274 5.10 4.64 20.41
N ILE A 275 4.51 5.84 20.37
CA ILE A 275 3.85 6.36 19.15
C ILE A 275 4.82 6.37 17.98
N ARG A 276 6.02 6.94 18.17
CA ARG A 276 7.08 6.98 17.15
C ARG A 276 7.50 5.60 16.71
N GLY A 277 7.74 4.69 17.66
CA GLY A 277 8.11 3.31 17.39
C GLY A 277 7.04 2.55 16.59
N CYS A 278 5.76 2.65 16.97
CA CYS A 278 4.66 2.01 16.26
C CYS A 278 4.54 2.51 14.81
N VAL A 279 4.61 3.81 14.58
CA VAL A 279 4.50 4.37 13.22
C VAL A 279 5.67 3.94 12.35
N ILE A 280 6.90 3.93 12.88
CA ILE A 280 8.08 3.46 12.15
C ILE A 280 7.92 1.99 11.76
N ILE A 281 7.56 1.12 12.71
CA ILE A 281 7.46 -0.32 12.43
C ILE A 281 6.33 -0.63 11.43
N LEU A 282 5.19 0.08 11.51
CA LEU A 282 4.12 -0.05 10.52
C LEU A 282 4.55 0.48 9.15
N ALA A 283 5.31 1.57 9.08
CA ALA A 283 5.87 2.09 7.83
C ALA A 283 6.88 1.11 7.21
N ILE A 284 7.78 0.53 8.01
CA ILE A 284 8.71 -0.51 7.57
C ILE A 284 7.94 -1.71 7.04
N PHE A 285 6.98 -2.21 7.80
CA PHE A 285 6.18 -3.37 7.45
C PHE A 285 5.43 -3.17 6.12
N THR A 286 4.71 -2.05 5.99
CA THR A 286 4.00 -1.70 4.76
C THR A 286 4.96 -1.57 3.57
N SER A 287 6.09 -0.92 3.76
CA SER A 287 7.08 -0.70 2.71
C SER A 287 7.77 -2.00 2.27
N VAL A 288 8.07 -2.92 3.20
CA VAL A 288 8.62 -4.25 2.90
C VAL A 288 7.60 -5.09 2.12
N MET A 289 6.33 -5.07 2.53
CA MET A 289 5.29 -5.80 1.81
C MET A 289 5.07 -5.24 0.40
N MET A 290 5.09 -3.92 0.25
CA MET A 290 5.02 -3.28 -1.08
C MET A 290 6.22 -3.66 -1.94
N LEU A 291 7.43 -3.73 -1.36
CA LEU A 291 8.61 -4.22 -2.05
C LEU A 291 8.45 -5.67 -2.52
N LEU A 292 7.88 -6.55 -1.68
CA LEU A 292 7.61 -7.94 -2.06
C LEU A 292 6.63 -8.03 -3.23
N VAL A 293 5.58 -7.21 -3.23
CA VAL A 293 4.62 -7.13 -4.35
C VAL A 293 5.29 -6.61 -5.62
N ASP A 294 6.13 -5.59 -5.52
CA ASP A 294 6.91 -5.08 -6.66
C ASP A 294 7.87 -6.14 -7.24
N LEU A 295 8.46 -6.96 -6.38
CA LEU A 295 9.30 -8.08 -6.80
C LEU A 295 8.47 -9.19 -7.46
N ALA A 296 7.32 -9.52 -6.91
CA ALA A 296 6.38 -10.49 -7.51
C ALA A 296 5.93 -10.00 -8.90
N TYR A 297 5.61 -8.71 -9.03
CA TYR A 297 5.29 -8.10 -10.31
C TYR A 297 6.44 -8.21 -11.33
N ALA A 298 7.67 -7.94 -10.90
CA ALA A 298 8.85 -8.07 -11.76
C ALA A 298 9.15 -9.51 -12.22
N VAL A 299 8.66 -10.51 -11.49
CA VAL A 299 8.73 -11.94 -11.87
C VAL A 299 7.65 -12.28 -12.89
N VAL A 300 6.43 -11.79 -12.71
CA VAL A 300 5.25 -12.09 -13.55
C VAL A 300 5.33 -11.36 -14.90
N ASP A 301 5.83 -10.12 -14.95
CA ASP A 301 5.96 -9.35 -16.20
C ASP A 301 7.39 -9.34 -16.75
N PRO A 302 7.71 -10.18 -17.76
CA PRO A 302 9.03 -10.19 -18.40
C PRO A 302 9.32 -8.92 -19.22
N ARG A 303 8.32 -8.10 -19.57
CA ARG A 303 8.50 -6.86 -20.35
C ARG A 303 9.22 -5.79 -19.53
N ILE A 304 9.06 -5.76 -18.22
CA ILE A 304 9.80 -4.89 -17.31
C ILE A 304 11.30 -5.21 -17.41
N LYS A 305 11.69 -6.49 -17.52
CA LYS A 305 13.10 -6.90 -17.72
C LYS A 305 13.70 -6.26 -18.96
N ALA A 306 12.93 -6.20 -20.06
CA ALA A 306 13.37 -5.66 -21.32
C ALA A 306 13.50 -4.13 -21.33
N GLN A 307 12.58 -3.40 -20.72
CA GLN A 307 12.60 -1.93 -20.63
C GLN A 307 13.83 -1.41 -19.86
N TYR A 308 14.18 -2.06 -18.75
CA TYR A 308 15.36 -1.68 -17.98
C TYR A 308 16.69 -2.14 -18.59
N ALA A 309 16.70 -3.23 -19.38
CA ALA A 309 17.87 -3.63 -20.17
C ALA A 309 18.15 -2.66 -21.33
N GLY A 310 17.09 -2.13 -21.97
CA GLY A 310 17.19 -1.16 -23.09
C GLY A 310 17.67 0.23 -22.66
N GLN A 311 17.29 0.71 -21.48
CA GLN A 311 17.78 2.00 -20.96
C GLN A 311 19.26 1.99 -20.60
N SER A 312 19.78 0.84 -20.20
CA SER A 312 21.24 0.66 -19.95
C SER A 312 22.06 0.77 -21.23
N ARG A 313 21.54 0.29 -22.35
CA ARG A 313 22.23 0.35 -23.67
C ARG A 313 22.23 1.76 -24.27
N LYS A 314 21.16 2.54 -24.10
CA LYS A 314 21.10 3.92 -24.60
C LYS A 314 22.04 4.90 -23.86
N ARG A 315 22.37 4.65 -22.60
CA ARG A 315 23.36 5.46 -21.86
C ARG A 315 24.81 5.16 -22.27
N SER A 316 25.12 3.92 -22.68
CA SER A 316 26.46 3.54 -23.15
C SER A 316 26.79 4.16 -24.51
N HIS A 317 25.82 4.37 -25.40
CA HIS A 317 26.03 4.99 -26.70
C HIS A 317 26.16 6.53 -26.68
N LYS A 318 25.78 7.20 -25.59
CA LYS A 318 25.91 8.67 -25.48
C LYS A 318 27.29 9.15 -24.98
N HIS A 319 28.17 8.25 -24.56
CA HIS A 319 29.51 8.58 -24.07
C HIS A 319 30.66 8.15 -25.02
N GLY A 320 30.31 7.65 -26.20
CA GLY A 320 31.29 7.22 -27.22
C GLY A 320 31.31 8.04 -28.52
N GLY A 321 30.79 9.25 -28.50
CA GLY A 321 30.84 10.15 -29.66
C GLY A 321 32.15 10.92 -29.72
N ASN A 322 33.06 10.42 -30.50
CA ASN A 322 34.34 11.05 -30.83
C ASN A 322 34.10 12.31 -31.70
N PRO A 323 34.69 13.47 -31.39
CA PRO A 323 34.58 14.67 -32.21
C PRO A 323 35.76 14.77 -33.17
N HIS A 324 35.66 14.20 -34.36
CA HIS A 324 36.49 14.60 -35.51
C HIS A 324 35.81 14.09 -36.78
N HIS A 325 35.28 15.04 -37.57
CA HIS A 325 35.60 15.23 -38.97
C HIS A 325 34.80 16.42 -39.50
N ARG A 326 35.46 17.59 -39.52
CA ARG A 326 35.16 18.63 -40.50
C ARG A 326 35.69 18.14 -41.84
N HIS A 327 34.84 18.17 -42.88
CA HIS A 327 35.33 18.52 -44.23
C HIS A 327 34.21 19.25 -44.98
N HIS A 328 34.62 20.40 -45.46
CA HIS A 328 33.99 21.21 -46.47
C HIS A 328 33.75 20.43 -47.77
N HIS A 329 32.67 20.71 -48.46
CA HIS A 329 32.70 21.00 -49.88
C HIS A 329 31.44 21.75 -50.30
N HIS A 330 31.68 22.90 -50.96
CA HIS A 330 30.84 23.71 -51.82
C HIS A 330 30.39 22.96 -53.08
N HIS A 331 29.22 23.32 -53.58
CA HIS A 331 28.82 23.62 -54.96
C HIS A 331 27.29 23.44 -55.01
N ASP A 332 26.51 24.43 -55.19
CA ASP A 332 26.14 25.41 -56.23
C ASP A 332 25.30 24.80 -57.36
N HIS A 333 24.26 25.61 -57.77
CA HIS A 333 23.33 25.51 -58.90
C HIS A 333 22.11 24.58 -58.69
N GLY A 334 20.92 25.00 -58.89
CA GLY A 334 20.25 25.96 -59.71
C GLY A 334 18.74 25.67 -59.61
N GLY A 335 18.02 26.67 -59.67
CA GLY A 335 16.67 26.93 -59.64
C GLY A 335 15.74 26.19 -60.64
N HIS A 336 14.52 26.19 -60.28
CA HIS A 336 13.43 26.59 -61.17
C HIS A 336 12.11 26.66 -60.39
N ASP A 337 11.46 27.76 -60.67
CA ASP A 337 10.12 28.19 -60.33
C ASP A 337 9.03 27.20 -60.78
N HIS A 338 7.88 27.20 -60.13
CA HIS A 338 6.60 27.61 -60.67
C HIS A 338 5.40 27.26 -59.73
N HIS A 339 4.67 28.34 -59.41
CA HIS A 339 3.21 28.55 -59.43
C HIS A 339 2.36 27.76 -58.45
N ASP A 340 1.84 28.49 -57.46
CA ASP A 340 0.49 29.12 -57.36
C ASP A 340 -0.69 28.18 -57.65
N HIS A 341 -1.52 28.03 -56.64
CA HIS A 341 -2.86 28.56 -56.65
C HIS A 341 -3.52 28.41 -55.27
N CYS A 342 -4.00 29.58 -54.86
CA CYS A 342 -5.00 29.84 -53.84
C CYS A 342 -6.36 29.26 -54.24
N GLU A 343 -7.21 29.08 -53.24
CA GLU A 343 -8.60 29.59 -53.10
C GLU A 343 -9.17 28.85 -51.87
N GLU A 344 -9.44 29.50 -50.79
CA GLU A 344 -10.57 30.37 -50.36
C GLU A 344 -11.95 29.86 -50.82
N SER A 345 -12.78 29.59 -49.82
CA SER A 345 -14.13 30.14 -49.61
C SER A 345 -14.79 29.36 -48.44
N GLU A 346 -15.05 30.05 -47.40
CA GLU A 346 -16.22 30.87 -47.00
C GLU A 346 -17.39 30.08 -46.46
N LYS A 347 -17.63 30.36 -45.21
CA LYS A 347 -18.86 30.79 -44.52
C LYS A 347 -20.20 30.13 -44.90
N GLY A 348 -20.91 29.85 -43.84
CA GLY A 348 -22.38 29.70 -43.88
C GLY A 348 -22.96 29.37 -42.51
N GLU A 349 -23.32 30.39 -41.82
CA GLU A 349 -24.28 30.54 -40.73
C GLU A 349 -25.63 29.89 -40.99
N ARG A 350 -26.27 29.46 -39.91
CA ARG A 350 -27.63 29.78 -39.38
C ARG A 350 -28.17 28.56 -38.65
N LYS A 351 -28.46 28.71 -37.33
CA LYS A 351 -29.66 29.19 -36.61
C LYS A 351 -30.91 28.37 -36.89
N ASP A 352 -31.51 28.04 -35.76
CA ASP A 352 -32.92 27.83 -35.42
C ASP A 352 -33.46 26.37 -35.43
N GLY A 353 -33.94 26.02 -34.22
CA GLY A 353 -34.86 24.94 -33.91
C GLY A 353 -34.69 24.47 -32.51
#